data_ba2e98ce8ba7a6ffc09d4be3487873d6
#
_entry.id   ba2e98ce8ba7a6ffc09d4be3487873d6
#
_cell.length_a   1.000
_cell.length_b   1.000
_cell.length_c   1.000
_cell.angle_alpha   90.00
_cell.angle_beta   90.00
_cell.angle_gamma   90.00
#
_symmetry.space_group_name_H-M   'P 1'
#
loop_
_entity.id
_entity.type
_entity.pdbx_description
1 polymer ?
#
loop_
_entity_poly.entity_id
_entity_poly.type
_entity_poly.pdbx_seq_one_letter_code
_entity_poly.pdbx_strand_id
1 'polypeptide(L)'
;GWSSQFSAGLVQSVAGHLTTYQLVGMSIRMATTHTPSPPAGRTPRGSARDKLIVAAHQEVRRQGYAATTVEQICSAAGVTKGAFFHHFESKEALAIAAAEAWTERARPMFEMAPHTRLHDPLDRLLGHIDFRFSLLHGPVDGFTCFIGTMVQDAYATSEPIRLACEASIAAYCDALAPDIEAAMAAYGAPAGMTGHDLARHIQSVLQGSFVLAKTTNDPATARESVLHLTRYVKMLFGKI
;
A
#
# COMPACT_ATOMS: atom_id res chain seq x y z
N GLY A 1 25.11 -31.43 -12.50
CA GLY A 1 24.95 -30.94 -13.84
C GLY A 1 23.48 -30.75 -14.18
N TRP A 2 22.81 -29.74 -13.56
CA TRP A 2 21.47 -29.29 -13.95
C TRP A 2 21.54 -27.77 -13.97
N SER A 3 22.05 -27.21 -15.02
CA SER A 3 21.95 -25.76 -15.30
C SER A 3 21.90 -25.59 -16.82
N SER A 4 21.05 -24.67 -17.26
CA SER A 4 20.88 -24.19 -18.64
C SER A 4 19.90 -24.95 -19.55
N GLN A 5 18.58 -24.81 -19.35
CA GLN A 5 17.60 -24.90 -20.46
C GLN A 5 16.18 -24.37 -20.13
N PHE A 6 16.00 -23.45 -19.16
CA PHE A 6 14.69 -22.83 -18.91
C PHE A 6 14.77 -21.29 -18.93
N SER A 7 15.21 -20.70 -20.02
CA SER A 7 15.29 -19.23 -20.13
C SER A 7 14.97 -18.63 -21.50
N ALA A 8 14.02 -19.16 -22.25
CA ALA A 8 13.67 -18.53 -23.54
C ALA A 8 12.18 -18.54 -23.95
N GLY A 9 11.27 -19.08 -23.13
CA GLY A 9 9.88 -19.30 -23.59
C GLY A 9 8.79 -18.46 -22.92
N LEU A 10 9.04 -17.68 -21.88
CA LEU A 10 7.98 -17.02 -21.10
C LEU A 10 7.98 -15.48 -21.14
N VAL A 11 8.83 -14.86 -21.94
CA VAL A 11 8.93 -13.39 -22.00
C VAL A 11 8.07 -12.76 -23.10
N GLN A 12 7.51 -13.53 -24.02
CA GLN A 12 6.82 -12.97 -25.20
C GLN A 12 5.29 -12.87 -25.12
N SER A 13 4.63 -13.25 -24.02
CA SER A 13 3.15 -13.19 -23.94
C SER A 13 2.59 -12.11 -23.00
N VAL A 14 3.41 -11.25 -22.38
CA VAL A 14 2.93 -10.19 -21.47
C VAL A 14 3.14 -8.77 -22.04
N ALA A 15 3.68 -8.65 -23.24
CA ALA A 15 4.01 -7.35 -23.86
C ALA A 15 2.81 -6.57 -24.44
N GLY A 16 1.57 -7.04 -24.26
CA GLY A 16 0.38 -6.48 -24.93
C GLY A 16 -0.46 -5.48 -24.14
N HIS A 17 -0.25 -5.28 -22.83
CA HIS A 17 -1.08 -4.38 -22.04
C HIS A 17 -0.32 -3.61 -20.96
N LEU A 18 0.86 -3.09 -21.28
CA LEU A 18 1.53 -2.11 -20.43
C LEU A 18 1.04 -0.70 -20.77
N THR A 19 -0.14 -0.34 -20.28
CA THR A 19 -0.52 1.08 -20.15
C THR A 19 0.13 1.61 -18.88
N THR A 20 1.05 2.53 -19.05
CA THR A 20 1.87 3.18 -18.03
C THR A 20 1.00 3.86 -16.97
N TYR A 21 1.00 3.35 -15.74
CA TYR A 21 0.48 4.06 -14.57
C TYR A 21 1.64 4.50 -13.67
N GLN A 22 2.09 5.71 -13.95
CA GLN A 22 3.03 6.44 -13.09
C GLN A 22 2.24 7.50 -12.31
N LEU A 23 1.86 7.23 -11.08
CA LEU A 23 1.31 8.22 -10.16
C LEU A 23 1.52 7.79 -8.71
N VAL A 24 2.62 8.17 -8.12
CA VAL A 24 2.78 8.82 -6.82
C VAL A 24 4.29 9.19 -6.71
N GLY A 25 4.60 10.46 -6.94
CA GLY A 25 5.94 11.01 -6.69
C GLY A 25 6.79 11.43 -7.89
N MET A 26 6.24 11.58 -9.11
CA MET A 26 7.00 12.14 -10.25
C MET A 26 6.36 13.41 -10.81
N SER A 27 7.17 14.45 -10.85
CA SER A 27 6.88 15.68 -11.59
C SER A 27 6.78 15.38 -13.09
N ILE A 28 5.63 15.64 -13.68
CA ILE A 28 5.43 15.59 -15.13
C ILE A 28 6.06 16.86 -15.72
N ARG A 29 7.12 16.73 -16.50
CA ARG A 29 7.54 17.79 -17.43
C ARG A 29 6.70 17.68 -18.70
N MET A 30 5.70 18.51 -18.83
CA MET A 30 5.07 18.77 -20.14
C MET A 30 5.89 19.83 -20.89
N ALA A 31 6.10 19.59 -22.19
CA ALA A 31 6.73 20.55 -23.10
C ALA A 31 5.93 21.85 -23.13
N THR A 32 6.61 22.96 -22.86
CA THR A 32 6.01 24.30 -22.77
C THR A 32 5.85 24.90 -24.13
N THR A 33 4.62 25.15 -24.55
CA THR A 33 4.30 26.29 -25.42
C THR A 33 4.19 27.52 -24.54
N HIS A 34 4.94 28.55 -24.90
CA HIS A 34 5.11 29.82 -24.16
C HIS A 34 3.79 30.58 -24.09
N THR A 35 3.13 30.57 -22.92
CA THR A 35 2.07 31.53 -22.57
C THR A 35 2.53 32.27 -21.32
N PRO A 36 2.35 33.61 -21.21
CA PRO A 36 2.92 34.41 -20.13
C PRO A 36 2.34 33.96 -18.77
N SER A 37 3.23 33.78 -17.80
CA SER A 37 2.94 33.32 -16.44
C SER A 37 1.96 34.22 -15.70
N PRO A 38 0.90 33.71 -15.09
CA PRO A 38 0.18 34.40 -14.02
C PRO A 38 1.07 34.48 -12.77
N PRO A 39 0.86 35.50 -11.88
CA PRO A 39 1.70 35.72 -10.70
C PRO A 39 1.71 34.47 -9.82
N ALA A 40 2.89 34.17 -9.25
CA ALA A 40 3.15 32.99 -8.43
C ALA A 40 2.16 32.84 -7.27
N GLY A 41 1.09 32.08 -7.50
CA GLY A 41 0.20 31.59 -6.46
C GLY A 41 0.99 30.60 -5.61
N ARG A 42 1.14 30.90 -4.31
CA ARG A 42 1.71 29.98 -3.31
C ARG A 42 0.96 28.67 -3.41
N THR A 43 1.64 27.61 -3.83
CA THR A 43 1.17 26.22 -3.62
C THR A 43 0.70 26.10 -2.17
N PRO A 44 -0.49 25.53 -1.88
CA PRO A 44 -0.93 25.31 -0.50
C PRO A 44 0.15 24.46 0.19
N ARG A 45 0.97 25.09 1.04
CA ARG A 45 1.88 24.37 1.93
C ARG A 45 0.96 23.62 2.89
N GLY A 46 0.97 22.29 2.83
CA GLY A 46 0.27 21.45 3.81
C GLY A 46 0.56 21.96 5.21
N SER A 47 -0.40 21.87 6.12
CA SER A 47 -0.25 22.33 7.50
C SER A 47 0.96 21.65 8.16
N ALA A 48 1.52 22.22 9.21
CA ALA A 48 2.60 21.58 9.97
C ALA A 48 2.16 20.18 10.46
N ARG A 49 0.90 20.01 10.81
CA ARG A 49 0.28 18.72 11.15
C ARG A 49 0.40 17.71 10.00
N ASP A 50 0.05 18.09 8.78
CA ASP A 50 0.11 17.18 7.62
C ASP A 50 1.54 16.78 7.27
N LYS A 51 2.49 17.72 7.40
CA LYS A 51 3.91 17.42 7.21
C LYS A 51 4.45 16.42 8.22
N LEU A 52 4.05 16.55 9.50
CA LEU A 52 4.41 15.61 10.56
C LEU A 52 3.85 14.21 10.29
N ILE A 53 2.60 14.11 9.84
CA ILE A 53 1.97 12.84 9.47
C ILE A 53 2.72 12.19 8.30
N VAL A 54 3.05 12.94 7.25
CA VAL A 54 3.81 12.43 6.09
C VAL A 54 5.20 11.96 6.51
N ALA A 55 5.90 12.73 7.34
CA ALA A 55 7.21 12.37 7.87
C ALA A 55 7.13 11.10 8.74
N ALA A 56 6.09 10.97 9.58
CA ALA A 56 5.87 9.75 10.35
C ALA A 56 5.68 8.53 9.45
N HIS A 57 4.89 8.64 8.37
CA HIS A 57 4.74 7.55 7.39
C HIS A 57 6.07 7.12 6.76
N GLN A 58 6.96 8.05 6.46
CA GLN A 58 8.26 7.78 5.86
C GLN A 58 9.23 7.14 6.86
N GLU A 59 9.43 7.80 8.01
CA GLU A 59 10.40 7.38 9.00
C GLU A 59 10.06 6.01 9.62
N VAL A 60 8.78 5.77 9.95
CA VAL A 60 8.36 4.49 10.51
C VAL A 60 8.52 3.35 9.48
N ARG A 61 8.18 3.56 8.20
CA ARG A 61 8.41 2.52 7.18
C ARG A 61 9.90 2.21 6.99
N ARG A 62 10.76 3.23 7.13
CA ARG A 62 12.20 3.11 6.94
C ARG A 62 12.88 2.35 8.09
N GLN A 63 12.56 2.67 9.35
CA GLN A 63 13.32 2.18 10.50
C GLN A 63 12.49 1.58 11.64
N GLY A 64 11.15 1.52 11.51
CA GLY A 64 10.24 1.06 12.56
C GLY A 64 9.77 2.17 13.49
N TYR A 65 8.65 1.91 14.19
CA TYR A 65 8.07 2.87 15.13
C TYR A 65 8.94 3.07 16.38
N ALA A 66 9.46 1.98 16.94
CA ALA A 66 10.26 2.05 18.17
C ALA A 66 11.52 2.90 17.99
N ALA A 67 12.23 2.72 16.89
CA ALA A 67 13.46 3.44 16.57
C ALA A 67 13.25 4.89 16.10
N THR A 68 12.02 5.27 15.73
CA THR A 68 11.70 6.61 15.24
C THR A 68 11.48 7.58 16.40
N THR A 69 12.22 8.70 16.43
CA THR A 69 12.09 9.74 17.45
C THR A 69 11.28 10.95 16.96
N VAL A 70 10.77 11.75 17.90
CA VAL A 70 10.08 13.03 17.59
C VAL A 70 11.02 13.98 16.84
N GLU A 71 12.28 14.02 17.23
CA GLU A 71 13.32 14.85 16.59
C GLU A 71 13.52 14.50 15.13
N GLN A 72 13.59 13.19 14.80
CA GLN A 72 13.73 12.71 13.43
C GLN A 72 12.51 13.07 12.59
N ILE A 73 11.29 12.90 13.13
CA ILE A 73 10.05 13.28 12.45
C ILE A 73 10.02 14.78 12.21
N CYS A 74 10.36 15.62 13.20
CA CYS A 74 10.42 17.07 13.05
C CYS A 74 11.43 17.49 11.98
N SER A 75 12.61 16.88 11.98
CA SER A 75 13.65 17.12 10.97
C SER A 75 13.17 16.78 9.57
N ALA A 76 12.58 15.59 9.38
CA ALA A 76 12.04 15.15 8.10
C ALA A 76 10.86 16.03 7.62
N ALA A 77 10.02 16.50 8.54
CA ALA A 77 8.90 17.39 8.25
C ALA A 77 9.33 18.86 8.00
N GLY A 78 10.56 19.24 8.36
CA GLY A 78 11.02 20.62 8.31
C GLY A 78 10.25 21.52 9.28
N VAL A 79 9.92 21.03 10.48
CA VAL A 79 9.21 21.76 11.52
C VAL A 79 9.99 21.73 12.84
N THR A 80 9.68 22.67 13.73
CA THR A 80 10.31 22.71 15.06
C THR A 80 9.63 21.73 16.02
N LYS A 81 10.34 21.31 17.10
CA LYS A 81 9.77 20.51 18.18
C LYS A 81 8.61 21.22 18.89
N GLY A 82 8.66 22.57 19.00
CA GLY A 82 7.53 23.35 19.51
C GLY A 82 6.28 23.25 18.64
N ALA A 83 6.45 23.27 17.30
CA ALA A 83 5.34 23.06 16.36
C ALA A 83 4.79 21.63 16.43
N PHE A 84 5.61 20.63 16.70
CA PHE A 84 5.14 19.27 16.97
C PHE A 84 4.19 19.25 18.17
N PHE A 85 4.63 19.73 19.32
CA PHE A 85 3.83 19.70 20.56
C PHE A 85 2.61 20.64 20.53
N HIS A 86 2.56 21.59 19.60
CA HIS A 86 1.34 22.34 19.31
C HIS A 86 0.25 21.48 18.65
N HIS A 87 0.63 20.45 17.86
CA HIS A 87 -0.29 19.61 17.11
C HIS A 87 -0.53 18.23 17.72
N PHE A 88 0.46 17.68 18.41
CA PHE A 88 0.44 16.34 18.99
C PHE A 88 1.09 16.34 20.37
N GLU A 89 0.36 15.89 21.37
CA GLU A 89 0.85 15.80 22.75
C GLU A 89 1.94 14.73 22.96
N SER A 90 2.02 13.74 22.06
CA SER A 90 2.99 12.65 22.13
C SER A 90 3.30 12.04 20.76
N LYS A 91 4.38 11.24 20.69
CA LYS A 91 4.66 10.39 19.53
C LYS A 91 3.53 9.38 19.27
N GLU A 92 2.89 8.89 20.33
CA GLU A 92 1.74 7.98 20.26
C GLU A 92 0.53 8.67 19.62
N ALA A 93 0.19 9.90 20.03
CA ALA A 93 -0.90 10.67 19.44
C ALA A 93 -0.66 10.93 17.93
N LEU A 94 0.57 11.24 17.53
CA LEU A 94 0.93 11.33 16.11
C LEU A 94 0.78 9.99 15.39
N ALA A 95 1.19 8.87 16.00
CA ALA A 95 1.12 7.55 15.38
C ALA A 95 -0.32 7.14 15.10
N ILE A 96 -1.25 7.38 16.03
CA ILE A 96 -2.69 7.13 15.86
C ILE A 96 -3.24 7.98 14.71
N ALA A 97 -2.99 9.29 14.71
CA ALA A 97 -3.42 10.19 13.66
C ALA A 97 -2.80 9.83 12.29
N ALA A 98 -1.57 9.32 12.29
CA ALA A 98 -0.92 8.83 11.08
C ALA A 98 -1.56 7.53 10.56
N ALA A 99 -2.04 6.64 11.44
CA ALA A 99 -2.77 5.43 11.03
C ALA A 99 -4.12 5.79 10.37
N GLU A 100 -4.86 6.71 10.95
CA GLU A 100 -6.10 7.23 10.38
C GLU A 100 -5.87 7.86 8.99
N ALA A 101 -4.89 8.77 8.92
CA ALA A 101 -4.53 9.44 7.66
C ALA A 101 -4.01 8.49 6.60
N TRP A 102 -3.37 7.37 6.97
CA TRP A 102 -2.96 6.32 6.05
C TRP A 102 -4.17 5.67 5.39
N THR A 103 -5.17 5.30 6.17
CA THR A 103 -6.42 4.70 5.69
C THR A 103 -7.19 5.66 4.79
N GLU A 104 -7.34 6.92 5.20
CA GLU A 104 -8.03 7.94 4.42
C GLU A 104 -7.37 8.24 3.08
N ARG A 105 -6.03 8.25 3.01
CA ARG A 105 -5.29 8.46 1.77
C ARG A 105 -5.34 7.24 0.84
N ALA A 106 -5.36 6.04 1.40
CA ALA A 106 -5.43 4.81 0.62
C ALA A 106 -6.81 4.63 -0.05
N ARG A 107 -7.88 5.03 0.62
CA ARG A 107 -9.27 4.86 0.14
C ARG A 107 -9.47 5.37 -1.29
N PRO A 108 -9.27 6.67 -1.63
CA PRO A 108 -9.52 7.15 -2.98
C PRO A 108 -8.59 6.49 -4.02
N MET A 109 -7.39 6.08 -3.64
CA MET A 109 -6.48 5.37 -4.52
C MET A 109 -7.06 4.02 -4.97
N PHE A 110 -7.71 3.29 -4.07
CA PHE A 110 -8.36 2.01 -4.38
C PHE A 110 -9.71 2.21 -5.07
N GLU A 111 -10.52 3.16 -4.63
CA GLU A 111 -11.83 3.46 -5.23
C GLU A 111 -11.75 3.94 -6.68
N MET A 112 -10.70 4.69 -7.03
CA MET A 112 -10.48 5.20 -8.39
C MET A 112 -9.63 4.27 -9.26
N ALA A 113 -9.14 3.15 -8.73
CA ALA A 113 -8.30 2.23 -9.47
C ALA A 113 -9.07 1.61 -10.66
N PRO A 114 -8.39 1.31 -11.78
CA PRO A 114 -9.07 0.85 -13.01
C PRO A 114 -9.93 -0.38 -12.84
N HIS A 115 -9.55 -1.29 -11.95
CA HIS A 115 -10.29 -2.54 -11.71
C HIS A 115 -11.71 -2.32 -11.18
N THR A 116 -11.99 -1.22 -10.49
CA THR A 116 -13.34 -0.95 -9.95
C THR A 116 -14.41 -0.77 -11.02
N ARG A 117 -14.00 -0.53 -12.27
CA ARG A 117 -14.90 -0.34 -13.43
C ARG A 117 -15.18 -1.63 -14.21
N LEU A 118 -14.54 -2.73 -13.84
CA LEU A 118 -14.76 -4.01 -14.51
C LEU A 118 -16.12 -4.60 -14.10
N HIS A 119 -16.85 -5.18 -15.07
CA HIS A 119 -18.16 -5.75 -14.81
C HIS A 119 -18.09 -7.06 -14.03
N ASP A 120 -17.17 -7.93 -14.42
CA ASP A 120 -17.00 -9.24 -13.78
C ASP A 120 -16.36 -9.08 -12.40
N PRO A 121 -16.97 -9.62 -11.33
CA PRO A 121 -16.46 -9.46 -9.97
C PRO A 121 -15.11 -10.16 -9.74
N LEU A 122 -14.84 -11.27 -10.44
CA LEU A 122 -13.54 -11.93 -10.34
C LEU A 122 -12.45 -11.13 -11.06
N ASP A 123 -12.78 -10.50 -12.20
CA ASP A 123 -11.85 -9.59 -12.86
C ASP A 123 -11.57 -8.36 -11.99
N ARG A 124 -12.55 -7.84 -11.23
CA ARG A 124 -12.30 -6.78 -10.23
C ARG A 124 -11.35 -7.23 -9.14
N LEU A 125 -11.58 -8.42 -8.58
CA LEU A 125 -10.69 -8.99 -7.54
C LEU A 125 -9.27 -9.22 -8.06
N LEU A 126 -9.10 -9.84 -9.22
CA LEU A 126 -7.80 -10.06 -9.85
C LEU A 126 -7.13 -8.72 -10.20
N GLY A 127 -7.90 -7.78 -10.73
CA GLY A 127 -7.43 -6.43 -11.04
C GLY A 127 -7.00 -5.65 -9.79
N HIS A 128 -7.66 -5.87 -8.64
CA HIS A 128 -7.18 -5.33 -7.35
C HIS A 128 -5.79 -5.88 -6.99
N ILE A 129 -5.58 -7.18 -7.14
CA ILE A 129 -4.27 -7.80 -6.85
C ILE A 129 -3.21 -7.29 -7.84
N ASP A 130 -3.54 -7.16 -9.12
CA ASP A 130 -2.65 -6.60 -10.14
C ASP A 130 -2.33 -5.13 -9.86
N PHE A 131 -3.30 -4.35 -9.39
CA PHE A 131 -3.05 -2.97 -8.93
C PHE A 131 -2.08 -2.94 -7.75
N ARG A 132 -2.26 -3.82 -6.75
CA ARG A 132 -1.31 -3.96 -5.63
C ARG A 132 0.10 -4.35 -6.13
N PHE A 133 0.18 -5.28 -7.08
CA PHE A 133 1.44 -5.67 -7.71
C PHE A 133 2.13 -4.48 -8.41
N SER A 134 1.37 -3.64 -9.09
CA SER A 134 1.92 -2.47 -9.79
C SER A 134 2.56 -1.44 -8.86
N LEU A 135 2.18 -1.43 -7.57
CA LEU A 135 2.77 -0.54 -6.55
C LEU A 135 4.11 -1.05 -6.01
N LEU A 136 4.49 -2.31 -6.28
CA LEU A 136 5.71 -2.95 -5.76
C LEU A 136 6.93 -2.60 -6.62
N HIS A 137 7.37 -1.35 -6.56
CA HIS A 137 8.55 -0.87 -7.27
C HIS A 137 9.29 0.21 -6.47
N GLY A 138 10.55 0.47 -6.84
CA GLY A 138 11.39 1.43 -6.13
C GLY A 138 11.95 0.90 -4.81
N PRO A 139 12.37 1.78 -3.90
CA PRO A 139 12.91 1.40 -2.60
C PRO A 139 11.88 0.63 -1.75
N VAL A 140 12.33 -0.35 -0.97
CA VAL A 140 11.44 -1.24 -0.19
C VAL A 140 10.59 -0.46 0.82
N ASP A 141 11.13 0.54 1.46
CA ASP A 141 10.39 1.43 2.36
C ASP A 141 9.37 2.31 1.63
N GLY A 142 9.52 2.50 0.31
CA GLY A 142 8.58 3.25 -0.54
C GLY A 142 7.23 2.57 -0.74
N PHE A 143 7.16 1.24 -0.74
CA PHE A 143 5.92 0.47 -1.00
C PHE A 143 5.42 -0.36 0.18
N THR A 144 6.24 -0.55 1.25
CA THR A 144 5.81 -1.34 2.41
C THR A 144 4.73 -0.62 3.22
N CYS A 145 3.95 -1.41 3.97
CA CYS A 145 2.81 -0.90 4.73
C CYS A 145 3.27 -0.21 6.02
N PHE A 146 2.85 1.04 6.21
CA PHE A 146 3.07 1.77 7.45
C PHE A 146 2.41 1.07 8.65
N ILE A 147 1.15 0.66 8.50
CA ILE A 147 0.38 0.00 9.56
C ILE A 147 1.04 -1.31 9.98
N GLY A 148 1.41 -2.17 9.02
CA GLY A 148 2.07 -3.44 9.30
C GLY A 148 3.45 -3.28 9.93
N THR A 149 4.20 -2.22 9.58
CA THR A 149 5.48 -1.91 10.22
C THR A 149 5.28 -1.41 11.65
N MET A 150 4.31 -0.50 11.87
CA MET A 150 4.06 0.10 13.16
C MET A 150 3.54 -0.91 14.19
N VAL A 151 2.59 -1.77 13.80
CA VAL A 151 1.99 -2.73 14.73
C VAL A 151 3.00 -3.76 15.24
N GLN A 152 3.98 -4.16 14.43
CA GLN A 152 5.02 -5.12 14.84
C GLN A 152 5.84 -4.60 16.03
N ASP A 153 6.06 -3.30 16.10
CA ASP A 153 6.83 -2.68 17.20
C ASP A 153 5.96 -2.31 18.40
N ALA A 154 4.67 -2.01 18.20
CA ALA A 154 3.85 -1.34 19.19
C ALA A 154 2.73 -2.23 19.79
N TYR A 155 2.46 -3.43 19.23
CA TYR A 155 1.29 -4.23 19.63
C TYR A 155 1.26 -4.60 21.12
N ALA A 156 2.42 -4.82 21.74
CA ALA A 156 2.53 -5.21 23.15
C ALA A 156 2.70 -4.01 24.10
N THR A 157 3.02 -2.81 23.56
CA THR A 157 3.41 -1.64 24.36
C THR A 157 2.41 -0.48 24.31
N SER A 158 1.53 -0.46 23.31
CA SER A 158 0.50 0.57 23.14
C SER A 158 -0.79 -0.02 22.58
N GLU A 159 -1.78 -0.21 23.45
CA GLU A 159 -3.12 -0.64 23.03
C GLU A 159 -3.78 0.38 22.08
N PRO A 160 -3.69 1.70 22.27
CA PRO A 160 -4.27 2.67 21.34
C PRO A 160 -3.70 2.55 19.91
N ILE A 161 -2.38 2.37 19.76
CA ILE A 161 -1.77 2.14 18.44
C ILE A 161 -2.24 0.81 17.86
N ARG A 162 -2.29 -0.26 18.65
CA ARG A 162 -2.76 -1.57 18.21
C ARG A 162 -4.19 -1.49 17.65
N LEU A 163 -5.09 -0.81 18.36
CA LEU A 163 -6.48 -0.61 17.92
C LEU A 163 -6.58 0.24 16.65
N ALA A 164 -5.78 1.31 16.52
CA ALA A 164 -5.73 2.11 15.30
C ALA A 164 -5.22 1.29 14.09
N CYS A 165 -4.24 0.41 14.30
CA CYS A 165 -3.76 -0.51 13.27
C CYS A 165 -4.81 -1.55 12.89
N GLU A 166 -5.50 -2.13 13.88
CA GLU A 166 -6.59 -3.09 13.67
C GLU A 166 -7.71 -2.47 12.83
N ALA A 167 -8.17 -1.27 13.19
CA ALA A 167 -9.19 -0.53 12.44
C ALA A 167 -8.77 -0.27 10.98
N SER A 168 -7.51 0.09 10.74
CA SER A 168 -6.99 0.31 9.39
C SER A 168 -6.97 -0.96 8.55
N ILE A 169 -6.58 -2.10 9.12
CA ILE A 169 -6.57 -3.39 8.42
C ILE A 169 -8.01 -3.88 8.19
N ALA A 170 -8.89 -3.73 9.18
CA ALA A 170 -10.31 -4.07 9.05
C ALA A 170 -10.96 -3.28 7.91
N ALA A 171 -10.77 -1.96 7.86
CA ALA A 171 -11.31 -1.10 6.81
C ALA A 171 -10.87 -1.53 5.39
N TYR A 172 -9.63 -2.01 5.24
CA TYR A 172 -9.17 -2.60 3.97
C TYR A 172 -9.92 -3.88 3.62
N CYS A 173 -10.09 -4.79 4.58
CA CYS A 173 -10.81 -6.04 4.36
C CYS A 173 -12.29 -5.79 4.07
N ASP A 174 -12.93 -4.87 4.79
CA ASP A 174 -14.33 -4.47 4.59
C ASP A 174 -14.56 -3.89 3.19
N ALA A 175 -13.62 -3.11 2.70
CA ALA A 175 -13.71 -2.54 1.35
C ALA A 175 -13.57 -3.60 0.24
N LEU A 176 -12.78 -4.66 0.46
CA LEU A 176 -12.53 -5.70 -0.55
C LEU A 176 -13.55 -6.85 -0.50
N ALA A 177 -14.11 -7.15 0.67
CA ALA A 177 -15.01 -8.28 0.87
C ALA A 177 -16.22 -8.32 -0.08
N PRO A 178 -16.90 -7.21 -0.40
CA PRO A 178 -18.05 -7.22 -1.32
C PRO A 178 -17.72 -7.74 -2.73
N ASP A 179 -16.56 -7.37 -3.30
CA ASP A 179 -16.13 -7.86 -4.61
C ASP A 179 -15.78 -9.35 -4.56
N ILE A 180 -15.20 -9.82 -3.46
CA ILE A 180 -14.92 -11.23 -3.22
C ILE A 180 -16.24 -12.01 -3.11
N GLU A 181 -17.20 -11.54 -2.33
CA GLU A 181 -18.52 -12.19 -2.16
C GLU A 181 -19.28 -12.27 -3.49
N ALA A 182 -19.22 -11.21 -4.29
CA ALA A 182 -19.80 -11.20 -5.63
C ALA A 182 -19.11 -12.24 -6.55
N ALA A 183 -17.78 -12.38 -6.47
CA ALA A 183 -17.05 -13.41 -7.21
C ALA A 183 -17.41 -14.83 -6.72
N MET A 184 -17.54 -15.04 -5.41
CA MET A 184 -17.99 -16.31 -4.83
C MET A 184 -19.40 -16.69 -5.28
N ALA A 185 -20.30 -15.71 -5.35
CA ALA A 185 -21.67 -15.95 -5.84
C ALA A 185 -21.72 -16.32 -7.33
N ALA A 186 -20.82 -15.72 -8.15
CA ALA A 186 -20.79 -15.97 -9.60
C ALA A 186 -20.05 -17.26 -10.00
N TYR A 187 -18.97 -17.62 -9.28
CA TYR A 187 -18.05 -18.70 -9.67
C TYR A 187 -18.05 -19.87 -8.67
N GLY A 188 -18.74 -19.76 -7.56
CA GLY A 188 -18.67 -20.70 -6.45
C GLY A 188 -17.52 -20.36 -5.49
N ALA A 189 -17.62 -20.92 -4.28
CA ALA A 189 -16.60 -20.76 -3.25
C ALA A 189 -16.45 -22.07 -2.46
N PRO A 190 -15.27 -22.31 -1.85
CA PRO A 190 -15.10 -23.40 -0.90
C PRO A 190 -16.08 -23.26 0.28
N ALA A 191 -16.62 -24.39 0.73
CA ALA A 191 -17.57 -24.40 1.84
C ALA A 191 -16.97 -23.75 3.09
N GLY A 192 -17.74 -22.84 3.72
CA GLY A 192 -17.35 -22.17 4.96
C GLY A 192 -16.39 -20.99 4.80
N MET A 193 -16.02 -20.60 3.57
CA MET A 193 -15.22 -19.39 3.30
C MET A 193 -16.12 -18.18 3.15
N THR A 194 -15.76 -17.06 3.76
CA THR A 194 -16.40 -15.76 3.59
C THR A 194 -15.52 -14.80 2.78
N GLY A 195 -16.12 -13.72 2.24
CA GLY A 195 -15.36 -12.66 1.58
C GLY A 195 -14.30 -12.03 2.49
N HIS A 196 -14.60 -11.85 3.76
CA HIS A 196 -13.66 -11.35 4.76
C HIS A 196 -12.49 -12.31 5.02
N ASP A 197 -12.71 -13.62 5.00
CA ASP A 197 -11.63 -14.60 5.19
C ASP A 197 -10.60 -14.49 4.06
N LEU A 198 -11.08 -14.42 2.81
CA LEU A 198 -10.19 -14.26 1.66
C LEU A 198 -9.54 -12.86 1.63
N ALA A 199 -10.26 -11.79 1.98
CA ALA A 199 -9.68 -10.45 2.10
C ALA A 199 -8.55 -10.42 3.13
N ARG A 200 -8.75 -11.06 4.29
CA ARG A 200 -7.73 -11.20 5.34
C ARG A 200 -6.54 -12.03 4.88
N HIS A 201 -6.79 -13.11 4.13
CA HIS A 201 -5.70 -13.90 3.55
C HIS A 201 -4.88 -13.10 2.53
N ILE A 202 -5.53 -12.36 1.63
CA ILE A 202 -4.85 -11.44 0.68
C ILE A 202 -3.98 -10.44 1.44
N GLN A 203 -4.53 -9.82 2.49
CA GLN A 203 -3.78 -8.88 3.32
C GLN A 203 -2.60 -9.56 4.04
N SER A 204 -2.76 -10.79 4.51
CA SER A 204 -1.69 -11.57 5.16
C SER A 204 -0.53 -11.85 4.20
N VAL A 205 -0.83 -12.25 2.96
CA VAL A 205 0.20 -12.46 1.93
C VAL A 205 0.93 -11.17 1.60
N LEU A 206 0.22 -10.05 1.46
CA LEU A 206 0.83 -8.73 1.21
C LEU A 206 1.75 -8.32 2.36
N GLN A 207 1.30 -8.42 3.61
CA GLN A 207 2.12 -8.08 4.79
C GLN A 207 3.36 -8.98 4.89
N GLY A 208 3.20 -10.29 4.71
CA GLY A 208 4.31 -11.23 4.69
C GLY A 208 5.32 -10.93 3.58
N SER A 209 4.83 -10.59 2.38
CA SER A 209 5.69 -10.22 1.25
C SER A 209 6.52 -8.96 1.52
N PHE A 210 5.98 -7.98 2.25
CA PHE A 210 6.71 -6.78 2.64
C PHE A 210 7.82 -7.08 3.65
N VAL A 211 7.57 -7.99 4.61
CA VAL A 211 8.59 -8.45 5.54
C VAL A 211 9.73 -9.14 4.78
N LEU A 212 9.40 -10.06 3.86
CA LEU A 212 10.40 -10.77 3.05
C LEU A 212 11.19 -9.82 2.14
N ALA A 213 10.54 -8.85 1.52
CA ALA A 213 11.24 -7.84 0.72
C ALA A 213 12.24 -7.01 1.56
N LYS A 214 11.91 -6.72 2.82
CA LYS A 214 12.84 -6.06 3.75
C LYS A 214 14.07 -6.94 4.07
N THR A 215 13.92 -8.27 4.18
CA THR A 215 15.05 -9.16 4.45
C THR A 215 16.04 -9.23 3.28
N THR A 216 15.57 -9.13 2.06
CA THR A 216 16.39 -9.17 0.85
C THR A 216 16.77 -7.78 0.33
N ASN A 217 16.12 -6.74 0.83
CA ASN A 217 16.16 -5.37 0.31
C ASN A 217 15.86 -5.31 -1.21
N ASP A 218 14.96 -6.20 -1.67
CA ASP A 218 14.62 -6.36 -3.08
C ASP A 218 13.09 -6.43 -3.28
N PRO A 219 12.49 -5.53 -4.08
CA PRO A 219 11.08 -5.58 -4.42
C PRO A 219 10.66 -6.85 -5.19
N ALA A 220 11.59 -7.55 -5.84
CA ALA A 220 11.31 -8.79 -6.56
C ALA A 220 10.70 -9.85 -5.65
N THR A 221 11.17 -9.96 -4.40
CA THR A 221 10.65 -10.89 -3.40
C THR A 221 9.17 -10.67 -3.09
N ALA A 222 8.74 -9.41 -2.96
CA ALA A 222 7.32 -9.10 -2.77
C ALA A 222 6.50 -9.40 -4.04
N ARG A 223 7.05 -9.07 -5.21
CA ARG A 223 6.39 -9.31 -6.49
C ARG A 223 6.13 -10.80 -6.75
N GLU A 224 7.09 -11.66 -6.46
CA GLU A 224 6.94 -13.11 -6.57
C GLU A 224 5.80 -13.63 -5.67
N SER A 225 5.73 -13.18 -4.42
CA SER A 225 4.67 -13.55 -3.50
C SER A 225 3.29 -13.15 -4.00
N VAL A 226 3.16 -11.95 -4.58
CA VAL A 226 1.88 -11.47 -5.14
C VAL A 226 1.51 -12.22 -6.44
N LEU A 227 2.48 -12.63 -7.26
CA LEU A 227 2.20 -13.52 -8.41
C LEU A 227 1.66 -14.88 -7.96
N HIS A 228 2.17 -15.44 -6.86
CA HIS A 228 1.61 -16.66 -6.27
C HIS A 228 0.21 -16.44 -5.72
N LEU A 229 -0.07 -15.29 -5.09
CA LEU A 229 -1.42 -14.92 -4.66
C LEU A 229 -2.40 -14.86 -5.83
N THR A 230 -2.01 -14.24 -6.95
CA THR A 230 -2.83 -14.22 -8.18
C THR A 230 -3.14 -15.63 -8.68
N ARG A 231 -2.15 -16.53 -8.69
CA ARG A 231 -2.35 -17.94 -9.07
C ARG A 231 -3.31 -18.65 -8.12
N TYR A 232 -3.12 -18.46 -6.81
CA TYR A 232 -4.00 -19.02 -5.78
C TYR A 232 -5.46 -18.58 -5.98
N VAL A 233 -5.71 -17.28 -6.17
CA VAL A 233 -7.06 -16.77 -6.40
C VAL A 233 -7.66 -17.32 -7.71
N LYS A 234 -6.88 -17.40 -8.79
CA LYS A 234 -7.35 -18.03 -10.04
C LYS A 234 -7.74 -19.49 -9.84
N MET A 235 -6.91 -20.26 -9.14
CA MET A 235 -7.22 -21.67 -8.82
C MET A 235 -8.48 -21.80 -7.96
N LEU A 236 -8.64 -20.93 -6.97
CA LEU A 236 -9.79 -20.92 -6.06
C LEU A 236 -11.12 -20.78 -6.81
N PHE A 237 -11.16 -19.98 -7.87
CA PHE A 237 -12.33 -19.73 -8.71
C PHE A 237 -12.34 -20.54 -10.04
N GLY A 238 -11.52 -21.59 -10.16
CA GLY A 238 -11.49 -22.48 -11.32
C GLY A 238 -10.98 -21.80 -12.62
N LYS A 239 -10.26 -20.71 -12.54
CA LYS A 239 -9.61 -20.03 -13.68
C LYS A 239 -8.12 -20.38 -13.69
N ILE A 240 -7.78 -21.56 -14.23
CA ILE A 240 -6.39 -22.02 -14.42
C ILE A 240 -5.94 -21.68 -15.84
#